data_793c1a270bee026297c6347e4d5a90c0
#
_entry.id   793c1a270bee026297c6347e4d5a90c0
#
_cell.length_a   1.000
_cell.length_b   1.000
_cell.length_c   1.000
_cell.angle_alpha   90.00
_cell.angle_beta   90.00
_cell.angle_gamma   90.00
#
_symmetry.space_group_name_H-M   'P 1'
#
loop_
_entity.id
_entity.type
_entity.pdbx_description
1 polymer ?
#
loop_
_entity_poly.entity_id
_entity_poly.type
_entity_poly.pdbx_seq_one_letter_code
_entity_poly.pdbx_strand_id
1 'polypeptide(L)'
;HARTAILVSGIAAQRTLSKFCGLDLALEHFAVGSATNTRFGHIGMTLARGPDELTFELLVFRGYAEHVLEALLEAGAEFGLKVEH
;
A
#
# COMPACT_ATOMS: atom_id res chain seq x y z
N HIS A 1 6.60 6.53 -16.29
CA HIS A 1 8.03 6.20 -16.19
C HIS A 1 8.69 6.84 -14.98
N ALA A 2 8.08 7.86 -14.44
CA ALA A 2 8.56 8.48 -13.21
C ALA A 2 8.01 7.76 -11.97
N ARG A 3 7.21 6.75 -12.15
CA ARG A 3 6.60 6.02 -11.05
C ARG A 3 7.22 4.65 -10.88
N THR A 4 7.08 4.13 -9.67
CA THR A 4 7.54 2.79 -9.34
C THR A 4 6.49 2.10 -8.50
N ALA A 5 6.48 0.78 -8.54
CA ALA A 5 5.51 -0.02 -7.82
C ALA A 5 6.12 -0.59 -6.55
N ILE A 6 5.35 -0.53 -5.47
CA ILE A 6 5.71 -1.16 -4.21
C ILE A 6 4.59 -2.16 -3.90
N LEU A 7 4.96 -3.40 -3.66
CA LEU A 7 4.00 -4.44 -3.29
C LEU A 7 3.99 -4.62 -1.78
N VAL A 8 2.80 -4.60 -1.21
CA VAL A 8 2.61 -4.77 0.23
C VAL A 8 1.65 -5.92 0.42
N SER A 9 2.06 -6.94 1.18
CA SER A 9 1.22 -8.11 1.35
C SER A 9 1.28 -8.62 2.78
N GLY A 10 0.37 -9.53 3.09
CA GLY A 10 0.30 -10.17 4.38
C GLY A 10 -0.96 -9.79 5.15
N ILE A 11 -1.16 -10.46 6.28
CA ILE A 11 -2.40 -10.26 7.03
C ILE A 11 -2.50 -8.86 7.63
N ALA A 12 -1.38 -8.17 7.80
CA ALA A 12 -1.38 -6.81 8.35
C ALA A 12 -1.45 -5.72 7.28
N ALA A 13 -1.43 -6.09 5.99
CA ALA A 13 -1.33 -5.12 4.91
C ALA A 13 -2.53 -4.16 4.90
N GLN A 14 -3.73 -4.70 4.95
CA GLN A 14 -4.93 -3.88 4.90
C GLN A 14 -4.98 -2.87 6.05
N ARG A 15 -4.73 -3.34 7.26
CA ARG A 15 -4.78 -2.48 8.44
C ARG A 15 -3.71 -1.40 8.40
N THR A 16 -2.51 -1.80 8.01
CA THR A 16 -1.40 -0.86 7.93
C THR A 16 -1.67 0.23 6.90
N LEU A 17 -2.10 -0.16 5.69
CA LEU A 17 -2.37 0.81 4.64
C LEU A 17 -3.54 1.72 4.98
N SER A 18 -4.57 1.18 5.64
CA SER A 18 -5.71 2.00 6.05
C SER A 18 -5.29 3.15 6.96
N LYS A 19 -4.31 2.90 7.83
CA LYS A 19 -3.81 3.95 8.71
C LYS A 19 -3.13 5.07 7.93
N PHE A 20 -2.36 4.72 6.91
CA PHE A 20 -1.62 5.72 6.14
C PHE A 20 -2.50 6.49 5.18
N CYS A 21 -3.47 5.84 4.54
CA CYS A 21 -4.27 6.51 3.53
C CYS A 21 -5.64 6.97 4.02
N GLY A 22 -6.03 6.60 5.23
CA GLY A 22 -7.29 7.05 5.80
C GLY A 22 -8.53 6.47 5.14
N LEU A 23 -8.37 5.40 4.35
CA LEU A 23 -9.48 4.77 3.66
C LEU A 23 -9.86 3.46 4.34
N ASP A 24 -11.15 3.10 4.19
CA ASP A 24 -11.62 1.80 4.62
C ASP A 24 -11.35 0.81 3.49
N LEU A 25 -10.35 -0.03 3.69
CA LEU A 25 -9.90 -0.98 2.69
C LEU A 25 -10.48 -2.38 2.89
N ALA A 26 -11.56 -2.51 3.65
CA ALA A 26 -12.21 -3.79 3.82
C ALA A 26 -12.63 -4.34 2.45
N LEU A 27 -12.65 -5.67 2.33
CA LEU A 27 -12.97 -6.32 1.05
C LEU A 27 -14.28 -5.86 0.45
N GLU A 28 -15.27 -5.58 1.28
CA GLU A 28 -16.57 -5.13 0.82
C GLU A 28 -16.53 -3.74 0.20
N HIS A 29 -15.51 -2.96 0.49
CA HIS A 29 -15.35 -1.61 -0.05
C HIS A 29 -14.21 -1.50 -1.06
N PHE A 30 -13.28 -2.43 -1.02
CA PHE A 30 -12.10 -2.39 -1.88
C PHE A 30 -11.70 -3.81 -2.24
N ALA A 31 -12.44 -4.40 -3.17
CA ALA A 31 -12.26 -5.80 -3.57
C ALA A 31 -11.00 -5.99 -4.41
N VAL A 32 -10.59 -7.24 -4.56
CA VAL A 32 -9.51 -7.60 -5.50
C VAL A 32 -9.85 -7.04 -6.87
N GLY A 33 -8.88 -6.37 -7.49
CA GLY A 33 -9.09 -5.72 -8.79
C GLY A 33 -9.44 -4.25 -8.68
N SER A 34 -9.72 -3.76 -7.49
CA SER A 34 -10.03 -2.34 -7.29
C SER A 34 -8.75 -1.51 -7.31
N ALA A 35 -8.88 -0.27 -7.77
CA ALA A 35 -7.80 0.70 -7.76
C ALA A 35 -8.36 2.09 -7.51
N THR A 36 -7.59 2.92 -6.83
CA THR A 36 -8.02 4.28 -6.56
C THR A 36 -6.81 5.19 -6.40
N ASN A 37 -6.99 6.46 -6.72
CA ASN A 37 -5.97 7.47 -6.43
C ASN A 37 -6.22 7.98 -5.03
N THR A 38 -5.18 7.96 -4.21
CA THR A 38 -5.27 8.38 -2.83
C THR A 38 -3.92 8.92 -2.38
N ARG A 39 -3.70 8.96 -1.10
CA ARG A 39 -2.46 9.46 -0.53
C ARG A 39 -1.91 8.51 0.51
N PHE A 40 -0.59 8.43 0.56
CA PHE A 40 0.13 7.78 1.64
C PHE A 40 0.70 8.93 2.46
N GLY A 41 0.02 9.29 3.55
CA GLY A 41 0.34 10.52 4.26
C GLY A 41 0.08 11.72 3.34
N HIS A 42 1.16 12.43 2.97
CA HIS A 42 1.08 13.56 2.05
C HIS A 42 1.44 13.19 0.61
N ILE A 43 1.81 11.95 0.38
CA ILE A 43 2.34 11.52 -0.91
C ILE A 43 1.22 10.95 -1.76
N GLY A 44 1.00 11.55 -2.94
CA GLY A 44 0.00 11.03 -3.87
C GLY A 44 0.40 9.67 -4.41
N MET A 45 -0.56 8.77 -4.51
CA MET A 45 -0.30 7.43 -5.04
C MET A 45 -1.55 6.86 -5.69
N THR A 46 -1.34 5.78 -6.46
CA THR A 46 -2.44 4.95 -6.91
C THR A 46 -2.34 3.65 -6.11
N LEU A 47 -3.44 3.27 -5.48
CA LEU A 47 -3.51 2.07 -4.66
C LEU A 47 -4.40 1.06 -5.35
N ALA A 48 -3.92 -0.17 -5.51
CA ALA A 48 -4.69 -1.25 -6.09
C ALA A 48 -4.62 -2.47 -5.18
N ARG A 49 -5.66 -3.29 -5.21
CA ARG A 49 -5.67 -4.56 -4.50
C ARG A 49 -5.56 -5.70 -5.49
N GLY A 50 -4.60 -6.56 -5.29
CA GLY A 50 -4.40 -7.74 -6.11
C GLY A 50 -2.94 -8.15 -6.16
N PRO A 51 -2.67 -9.34 -6.68
CA PRO A 51 -3.59 -10.30 -7.32
C PRO A 51 -4.51 -11.04 -6.37
N ASP A 52 -4.25 -10.98 -5.08
CA ASP A 52 -5.11 -11.65 -4.10
C ASP A 52 -5.55 -10.67 -3.02
N GLU A 53 -6.35 -11.17 -2.07
CA GLU A 53 -6.95 -10.35 -1.04
C GLU A 53 -5.96 -9.72 -0.08
N LEU A 54 -4.78 -10.33 0.06
CA LEU A 54 -3.78 -9.89 1.03
C LEU A 54 -2.67 -9.05 0.38
N THR A 55 -2.80 -8.75 -0.90
CA THR A 55 -1.75 -8.04 -1.62
C THR A 55 -2.26 -6.73 -2.19
N PHE A 56 -1.46 -5.69 -2.00
CA PHE A 56 -1.76 -4.35 -2.53
C PHE A 56 -0.56 -3.85 -3.31
N GLU A 57 -0.83 -3.06 -4.33
CA GLU A 57 0.22 -2.41 -5.11
C GLU A 57 0.08 -0.91 -4.95
N LEU A 58 1.19 -0.27 -4.62
CA LEU A 58 1.25 1.19 -4.50
C LEU A 58 2.10 1.72 -5.63
N LEU A 59 1.52 2.58 -6.47
CA LEU A 59 2.27 3.27 -7.51
C LEU A 59 2.56 4.67 -7.02
N VAL A 60 3.84 4.96 -6.82
CA VAL A 60 4.29 6.26 -6.32
C VAL A 60 5.35 6.83 -7.25
N PHE A 61 5.55 8.15 -7.20
CA PHE A 61 6.68 8.73 -7.90
C PHE A 61 7.97 8.25 -7.26
N ARG A 62 8.97 7.98 -8.11
CA ARG A 62 10.22 7.39 -7.64
C ARG A 62 10.88 8.14 -6.49
N GLY A 63 10.78 9.45 -6.52
CA GLY A 63 11.40 10.26 -5.48
C GLY A 63 10.86 10.01 -4.09
N TYR A 64 9.69 9.42 -3.98
CA TYR A 64 9.06 9.14 -2.68
C TYR A 64 9.13 7.68 -2.27
N ALA A 65 9.61 6.80 -3.16
CA ALA A 65 9.55 5.36 -2.91
C ALA A 65 10.28 4.96 -1.62
N GLU A 66 11.48 5.48 -1.42
CA GLU A 66 12.26 5.14 -0.24
C GLU A 66 11.57 5.56 1.05
N HIS A 67 10.99 6.75 1.03
CA HIS A 67 10.25 7.24 2.18
C HIS A 67 9.06 6.34 2.52
N VAL A 68 8.31 5.94 1.49
CA VAL A 68 7.16 5.05 1.67
C VAL A 68 7.61 3.68 2.20
N LEU A 69 8.69 3.14 1.64
CA LEU A 69 9.23 1.86 2.09
C LEU A 69 9.63 1.90 3.55
N GLU A 70 10.34 2.94 3.96
CA GLU A 70 10.76 3.08 5.34
C GLU A 70 9.57 3.17 6.30
N ALA A 71 8.58 3.96 5.93
CA ALA A 71 7.40 4.11 6.77
C ALA A 71 6.64 2.81 6.92
N LEU A 72 6.50 2.05 5.83
CA LEU A 72 5.84 0.76 5.87
C LEU A 72 6.59 -0.25 6.72
N LEU A 73 7.90 -0.29 6.59
CA LEU A 73 8.72 -1.23 7.35
C LEU A 73 8.66 -0.92 8.83
N GLU A 74 8.66 0.37 9.20
CA GLU A 74 8.53 0.74 10.60
C GLU A 74 7.18 0.35 11.17
N ALA A 75 6.12 0.54 10.39
CA ALA A 75 4.77 0.28 10.87
C ALA A 75 4.46 -1.21 10.97
N GLY A 76 5.02 -2.02 10.08
CA GLY A 76 4.67 -3.43 9.99
C GLY A 76 5.83 -4.40 10.22
N ALA A 77 6.96 -3.90 10.74
CA ALA A 77 8.15 -4.72 10.81
C ALA A 77 8.01 -5.96 11.68
N GLU A 78 7.12 -5.94 12.64
CA GLU A 78 7.07 -6.99 13.63
C GLU A 78 6.39 -8.25 13.14
N PHE A 79 5.32 -8.14 12.37
CA PHE A 79 4.60 -9.31 11.90
C PHE A 79 3.56 -8.97 10.86
N GLY A 80 3.32 -9.93 9.98
CA GLY A 80 2.18 -9.89 9.08
C GLY A 80 2.29 -8.94 7.92
N LEU A 81 3.48 -8.38 7.65
CA LEU A 81 3.67 -7.46 6.55
C LEU A 81 4.92 -7.80 5.77
N LYS A 82 4.75 -7.91 4.45
CA LYS A 82 5.86 -8.10 3.52
C LYS A 82 5.82 -6.95 2.53
N VAL A 83 6.97 -6.32 2.31
CA VAL A 83 7.07 -5.19 1.40
C VAL A 83 8.14 -5.50 0.37
N GLU A 84 7.80 -5.33 -0.91
CA GLU A 84 8.71 -5.55 -2.03
C GLU A 84 8.71 -4.35 -2.95
N HIS A 85 9.88 -4.05 -3.45
CA HIS A 85 10.03 -2.89 -4.35
C HIS A 85 10.66 -3.27 -5.69
#